data_c02995f3b5acce7319ad90598becaa9f
#
_entry.id   c02995f3b5acce7319ad90598becaa9f
#
_cell.length_a   1.000
_cell.length_b   1.000
_cell.length_c   1.000
_cell.angle_alpha   90.00
_cell.angle_beta   90.00
_cell.angle_gamma   90.00
#
_symmetry.space_group_name_H-M   'P 1'
#
loop_
_entity.id
_entity.type
_entity.pdbx_description
1 polymer ?
#
loop_
_entity_poly.entity_id
_entity_poly.type
_entity_poly.pdbx_seq_one_letter_code
_entity_poly.pdbx_strand_id
1 'polypeptide(L)'
;MKKYRLIDNVIGWLVFVVAAITYLLTIEPTASFWDCPEFIAQAFKSEVGHPPGNPIFILVGRFAANFAGGDVMAVSKCVNAMSALLSAATILFLFWTVTHLVKKLVVKDGEEDGMTLTQYLVVMGSGVCGALVYTWSDTFWFSAVEAEVYAFSSFCTALVVWLMLKWEDQADDPRSDRWIILIAYVFGFSLGVHLLNLLCIPALALIFYYRKWKETTVKGSLITLLVSFAVIVAILYGLEPGFVELGGYFDLLFVNTFGMSYNSGVLFYAFLTLAIFSWAIYEIYKGTNGTLMRLSFLLAIVISGMLFVGDNLLIPVVLAIALAVYLFKFMKKVQRRIMANILVSSLMIFIGFSCYALIIIRSSANLPLDENSPNTMFALNSYLSRDQYGKTPLLYGPVYTAGSPQYQSNSQGMASTRFKKGAKQWARVVKTSADQPDQYVGTGYAKDPVYPS
;
A
#
# COMPACT_ATOMS: atom_id res chain seq x y z
N MET A 1 0.72 -15.35 -33.28
CA MET A 1 0.55 -14.38 -32.18
C MET A 1 -0.63 -13.42 -32.33
N LYS A 2 -0.84 -12.70 -33.45
CA LYS A 2 -1.97 -11.74 -33.57
C LYS A 2 -3.36 -12.36 -33.37
N LYS A 3 -3.61 -13.56 -33.97
CA LYS A 3 -4.90 -14.27 -33.83
C LYS A 3 -5.18 -14.71 -32.39
N TYR A 4 -4.18 -15.27 -31.71
CA TYR A 4 -4.30 -15.66 -30.29
C TYR A 4 -4.69 -14.46 -29.41
N ARG A 5 -3.94 -13.35 -29.50
CA ARG A 5 -4.19 -12.13 -28.71
C ARG A 5 -5.58 -11.55 -28.97
N LEU A 6 -6.08 -11.61 -30.21
CA LEU A 6 -7.41 -11.15 -30.52
C LEU A 6 -8.48 -12.01 -29.82
N ILE A 7 -8.38 -13.34 -29.92
CA ILE A 7 -9.31 -14.28 -29.30
C ILE A 7 -9.27 -14.14 -27.77
N ASP A 8 -8.08 -14.11 -27.18
CA ASP A 8 -7.87 -13.95 -25.73
C ASP A 8 -8.49 -12.66 -25.21
N ASN A 9 -8.30 -11.54 -25.92
CA ASN A 9 -8.92 -10.27 -25.55
C ASN A 9 -10.44 -10.29 -25.71
N VAL A 10 -10.98 -10.81 -26.80
CA VAL A 10 -12.44 -10.86 -27.03
C VAL A 10 -13.11 -11.72 -25.96
N ILE A 11 -12.60 -12.91 -25.70
CA ILE A 11 -13.18 -13.80 -24.66
C ILE A 11 -13.01 -13.18 -23.26
N GLY A 12 -11.86 -12.58 -22.97
CA GLY A 12 -11.65 -11.89 -21.67
C GLY A 12 -12.68 -10.79 -21.44
N TRP A 13 -12.92 -9.92 -22.44
CA TRP A 13 -13.95 -8.89 -22.33
C TRP A 13 -15.37 -9.45 -22.26
N LEU A 14 -15.67 -10.58 -22.91
CA LEU A 14 -16.96 -11.27 -22.74
C LEU A 14 -17.14 -11.78 -21.30
N VAL A 15 -16.10 -12.37 -20.72
CA VAL A 15 -16.11 -12.82 -19.31
C VAL A 15 -16.29 -11.62 -18.36
N PHE A 16 -15.61 -10.49 -18.62
CA PHE A 16 -15.84 -9.24 -17.90
C PHE A 16 -17.31 -8.81 -17.95
N VAL A 17 -17.92 -8.82 -19.14
CA VAL A 17 -19.33 -8.41 -19.32
C VAL A 17 -20.26 -9.34 -18.55
N VAL A 18 -20.04 -10.67 -18.59
CA VAL A 18 -20.83 -11.64 -17.82
C VAL A 18 -20.73 -11.36 -16.32
N ALA A 19 -19.51 -11.14 -15.79
CA ALA A 19 -19.31 -10.81 -14.39
C ALA A 19 -19.96 -9.45 -14.02
N ALA A 20 -19.78 -8.42 -14.86
CA ALA A 20 -20.37 -7.10 -14.62
C ALA A 20 -21.90 -7.15 -14.60
N ILE A 21 -22.54 -7.88 -15.55
CA ILE A 21 -23.98 -8.07 -15.58
C ILE A 21 -24.45 -8.82 -14.32
N THR A 22 -23.75 -9.90 -13.93
CA THR A 22 -24.09 -10.66 -12.72
C THR A 22 -24.10 -9.75 -11.48
N TYR A 23 -23.03 -8.99 -11.26
CA TYR A 23 -22.90 -8.14 -10.07
C TYR A 23 -23.83 -6.93 -10.11
N LEU A 24 -24.00 -6.27 -11.25
CA LEU A 24 -24.90 -5.11 -11.37
C LEU A 24 -26.38 -5.48 -11.25
N LEU A 25 -26.79 -6.68 -11.67
CA LEU A 25 -28.18 -7.15 -11.51
C LEU A 25 -28.48 -7.58 -10.06
N THR A 26 -27.47 -7.97 -9.30
CA THR A 26 -27.60 -8.43 -7.92
C THR A 26 -27.02 -7.44 -6.91
N ILE A 27 -26.78 -6.21 -7.35
CA ILE A 27 -26.17 -5.15 -6.53
C ILE A 27 -27.04 -4.85 -5.30
N GLU A 28 -26.39 -4.68 -4.15
CA GLU A 28 -27.08 -4.19 -2.96
C GLU A 28 -27.67 -2.79 -3.22
N PRO A 29 -28.99 -2.61 -3.10
CA PRO A 29 -29.62 -1.33 -3.44
C PRO A 29 -29.33 -0.23 -2.42
N THR A 30 -28.97 -0.59 -1.19
CA THR A 30 -28.72 0.30 -0.05
C THR A 30 -27.34 0.06 0.56
N ALA A 31 -27.22 0.15 1.87
CA ALA A 31 -26.04 -0.23 2.61
C ALA A 31 -26.17 -1.67 3.12
N SER A 32 -25.12 -2.46 2.97
CA SER A 32 -25.00 -3.81 3.48
C SER A 32 -24.57 -3.79 4.96
N PHE A 33 -23.93 -4.85 5.43
CA PHE A 33 -23.43 -5.01 6.80
C PHE A 33 -22.02 -4.43 6.97
N TRP A 34 -21.52 -4.47 8.20
CA TRP A 34 -20.15 -4.11 8.60
C TRP A 34 -19.81 -2.65 8.27
N ASP A 35 -18.72 -2.41 7.58
CA ASP A 35 -18.18 -1.08 7.31
C ASP A 35 -18.80 -0.43 6.06
N CYS A 36 -19.61 -1.16 5.29
CA CYS A 36 -20.23 -0.68 4.05
C CYS A 36 -21.02 0.63 4.21
N PRO A 37 -21.90 0.81 5.22
CA PRO A 37 -22.59 2.08 5.46
C PRO A 37 -21.64 3.25 5.70
N GLU A 38 -20.58 3.01 6.47
CA GLU A 38 -19.56 4.01 6.77
C GLU A 38 -18.82 4.43 5.50
N PHE A 39 -18.36 3.47 4.67
CA PHE A 39 -17.69 3.76 3.40
C PHE A 39 -18.57 4.54 2.42
N ILE A 40 -19.86 4.23 2.35
CA ILE A 40 -20.82 4.98 1.51
C ILE A 40 -20.92 6.43 2.02
N ALA A 41 -21.09 6.64 3.32
CA ALA A 41 -21.21 7.97 3.92
C ALA A 41 -19.93 8.79 3.71
N GLN A 42 -18.77 8.19 3.98
CA GLN A 42 -17.46 8.80 3.74
C GLN A 42 -17.27 9.18 2.26
N ALA A 43 -17.58 8.26 1.33
CA ALA A 43 -17.46 8.53 -0.10
C ALA A 43 -18.36 9.69 -0.51
N PHE A 44 -19.61 9.72 -0.05
CA PHE A 44 -20.58 10.77 -0.41
C PHE A 44 -20.14 12.16 0.06
N LYS A 45 -19.58 12.29 1.27
CA LYS A 45 -19.21 13.58 1.86
C LYS A 45 -17.70 13.85 1.89
N SER A 46 -16.88 12.89 1.43
CA SER A 46 -15.41 12.90 1.53
C SER A 46 -14.96 13.11 2.99
N GLU A 47 -15.49 12.30 3.90
CA GLU A 47 -15.23 12.32 5.33
C GLU A 47 -14.09 11.36 5.71
N VAL A 48 -13.65 11.40 6.98
CA VAL A 48 -12.56 10.59 7.52
C VAL A 48 -13.14 9.57 8.47
N GLY A 49 -13.11 8.31 8.12
CA GLY A 49 -13.64 7.21 8.90
C GLY A 49 -12.58 6.49 9.74
N HIS A 50 -12.85 5.22 10.04
CA HIS A 50 -12.00 4.42 10.90
C HIS A 50 -10.58 4.16 10.33
N PRO A 51 -9.55 4.04 11.19
CA PRO A 51 -8.19 3.71 10.78
C PRO A 51 -8.05 2.36 10.04
N PRO A 52 -7.18 2.29 9.02
CA PRO A 52 -6.19 3.31 8.64
C PRO A 52 -6.70 4.35 7.64
N GLY A 53 -8.02 4.44 7.41
CA GLY A 53 -8.63 5.23 6.35
C GLY A 53 -8.31 4.66 4.96
N ASN A 54 -9.15 4.93 4.00
CA ASN A 54 -9.01 4.36 2.66
C ASN A 54 -9.16 5.48 1.61
N PRO A 55 -8.20 6.45 1.55
CA PRO A 55 -8.37 7.69 0.80
C PRO A 55 -8.64 7.48 -0.69
N ILE A 56 -8.05 6.46 -1.31
CA ILE A 56 -8.31 6.13 -2.72
C ILE A 56 -9.71 5.56 -2.90
N PHE A 57 -10.15 4.67 -1.99
CA PHE A 57 -11.50 4.13 -2.04
C PHE A 57 -12.53 5.26 -1.91
N ILE A 58 -12.33 6.16 -0.94
CA ILE A 58 -13.20 7.31 -0.71
C ILE A 58 -13.24 8.26 -1.92
N LEU A 59 -12.07 8.55 -2.53
CA LEU A 59 -11.98 9.42 -3.69
C LEU A 59 -12.72 8.84 -4.91
N VAL A 60 -12.51 7.57 -5.22
CA VAL A 60 -13.16 6.88 -6.34
C VAL A 60 -14.65 6.66 -6.05
N GLY A 61 -14.99 6.34 -4.79
CA GLY A 61 -16.38 6.27 -4.32
C GLY A 61 -17.11 7.62 -4.41
N ARG A 62 -16.42 8.73 -4.09
CA ARG A 62 -16.97 10.08 -4.31
C ARG A 62 -17.25 10.36 -5.78
N PHE A 63 -16.33 9.94 -6.66
CA PHE A 63 -16.57 10.04 -8.10
C PHE A 63 -17.79 9.23 -8.52
N ALA A 64 -17.93 7.99 -8.05
CA ALA A 64 -19.11 7.15 -8.31
C ALA A 64 -20.40 7.78 -7.75
N ALA A 65 -20.38 8.33 -6.55
CA ALA A 65 -21.53 8.99 -5.93
C ALA A 65 -22.07 10.19 -6.76
N ASN A 66 -21.26 10.84 -7.58
CA ASN A 66 -21.71 11.93 -8.44
C ASN A 66 -22.70 11.46 -9.53
N PHE A 67 -22.68 10.18 -9.90
CA PHE A 67 -23.65 9.61 -10.86
C PHE A 67 -25.07 9.49 -10.29
N ALA A 68 -25.25 9.68 -8.98
CA ALA A 68 -26.58 9.75 -8.36
C ALA A 68 -27.37 11.01 -8.74
N GLY A 69 -26.74 12.00 -9.43
CA GLY A 69 -27.44 13.17 -9.99
C GLY A 69 -28.15 14.06 -8.95
N GLY A 70 -27.73 13.99 -7.67
CA GLY A 70 -28.35 14.70 -6.55
C GLY A 70 -29.39 13.88 -5.77
N ASP A 71 -29.76 12.69 -6.24
CA ASP A 71 -30.61 11.77 -5.48
C ASP A 71 -29.78 11.04 -4.41
N VAL A 72 -29.94 11.45 -3.16
CA VAL A 72 -29.24 10.87 -2.00
C VAL A 72 -29.52 9.37 -1.85
N MET A 73 -30.73 8.91 -2.21
CA MET A 73 -31.12 7.50 -2.11
C MET A 73 -30.38 6.62 -3.16
N ALA A 74 -29.96 7.22 -4.28
CA ALA A 74 -29.20 6.51 -5.31
C ALA A 74 -27.68 6.42 -5.02
N VAL A 75 -27.17 7.17 -4.04
CA VAL A 75 -25.72 7.22 -3.72
C VAL A 75 -25.19 5.84 -3.38
N SER A 76 -25.85 5.10 -2.48
CA SER A 76 -25.44 3.75 -2.08
C SER A 76 -25.26 2.84 -3.30
N LYS A 77 -26.26 2.81 -4.17
CA LYS A 77 -26.22 2.00 -5.39
C LYS A 77 -25.09 2.39 -6.33
N CYS A 78 -24.77 3.70 -6.45
CA CYS A 78 -23.67 4.17 -7.29
C CYS A 78 -22.31 3.75 -6.73
N VAL A 79 -22.12 3.81 -5.41
CA VAL A 79 -20.84 3.37 -4.77
C VAL A 79 -20.71 1.85 -4.81
N ASN A 80 -21.79 1.11 -4.57
CA ASN A 80 -21.81 -0.35 -4.74
C ASN A 80 -21.50 -0.76 -6.19
N ALA A 81 -21.99 -0.02 -7.20
CA ALA A 81 -21.68 -0.26 -8.61
C ALA A 81 -20.20 -0.10 -8.94
N MET A 82 -19.49 0.79 -8.25
CA MET A 82 -18.03 0.89 -8.35
C MET A 82 -17.37 -0.43 -7.95
N SER A 83 -17.74 -1.03 -6.81
CA SER A 83 -17.23 -2.33 -6.36
C SER A 83 -17.57 -3.45 -7.37
N ALA A 84 -18.78 -3.46 -7.91
CA ALA A 84 -19.20 -4.41 -8.93
C ALA A 84 -18.33 -4.36 -10.20
N LEU A 85 -18.04 -3.17 -10.70
CA LEU A 85 -17.22 -2.99 -11.90
C LEU A 85 -15.74 -3.32 -11.65
N LEU A 86 -15.18 -2.97 -10.48
CA LEU A 86 -13.83 -3.34 -10.07
C LEU A 86 -13.68 -4.86 -9.90
N SER A 87 -14.70 -5.52 -9.34
CA SER A 87 -14.76 -6.97 -9.24
C SER A 87 -14.82 -7.65 -10.61
N ALA A 88 -15.62 -7.12 -11.53
CA ALA A 88 -15.64 -7.62 -12.91
C ALA A 88 -14.27 -7.44 -13.61
N ALA A 89 -13.57 -6.34 -13.37
CA ALA A 89 -12.21 -6.14 -13.85
C ALA A 89 -11.20 -7.13 -13.21
N THR A 90 -11.41 -7.52 -11.95
CA THR A 90 -10.64 -8.60 -11.31
C THR A 90 -10.81 -9.91 -12.07
N ILE A 91 -12.04 -10.25 -12.47
CA ILE A 91 -12.33 -11.46 -13.25
C ILE A 91 -11.65 -11.43 -14.62
N LEU A 92 -11.62 -10.27 -15.28
CA LEU A 92 -10.88 -10.08 -16.54
C LEU A 92 -9.37 -10.39 -16.38
N PHE A 93 -8.72 -9.80 -15.37
CA PHE A 93 -7.30 -10.05 -15.11
C PHE A 93 -7.04 -11.48 -14.68
N LEU A 94 -7.95 -12.11 -13.94
CA LEU A 94 -7.88 -13.52 -13.59
C LEU A 94 -7.94 -14.39 -14.86
N PHE A 95 -8.89 -14.12 -15.77
CA PHE A 95 -8.96 -14.81 -17.05
C PHE A 95 -7.62 -14.73 -17.80
N TRP A 96 -7.07 -13.54 -17.98
CA TRP A 96 -5.79 -13.37 -18.68
C TRP A 96 -4.61 -14.03 -17.95
N THR A 97 -4.65 -14.07 -16.62
CA THR A 97 -3.64 -14.79 -15.81
C THR A 97 -3.71 -16.30 -16.07
N VAL A 98 -4.91 -16.87 -16.03
CA VAL A 98 -5.12 -18.32 -16.27
C VAL A 98 -4.73 -18.69 -17.69
N THR A 99 -5.20 -17.95 -18.71
CA THR A 99 -4.85 -18.23 -20.11
C THR A 99 -3.35 -18.13 -20.36
N HIS A 100 -2.67 -17.14 -19.74
CA HIS A 100 -1.21 -17.00 -19.81
C HIS A 100 -0.49 -18.23 -19.24
N LEU A 101 -0.87 -18.67 -18.04
CA LEU A 101 -0.23 -19.81 -17.38
C LEU A 101 -0.50 -21.13 -18.09
N VAL A 102 -1.76 -21.38 -18.50
CA VAL A 102 -2.13 -22.60 -19.24
C VAL A 102 -1.46 -22.64 -20.60
N LYS A 103 -1.36 -21.50 -21.30
CA LYS A 103 -0.62 -21.42 -22.56
C LYS A 103 0.82 -21.89 -22.41
N LYS A 104 1.53 -21.47 -21.35
CA LYS A 104 2.91 -21.94 -21.07
C LYS A 104 3.02 -23.44 -20.81
N LEU A 105 1.95 -24.07 -20.32
CA LEU A 105 1.93 -25.51 -20.07
C LEU A 105 1.66 -26.35 -21.31
N VAL A 106 0.83 -25.84 -22.26
CA VAL A 106 0.35 -26.63 -23.37
C VAL A 106 0.92 -26.26 -24.74
N VAL A 107 1.58 -25.10 -24.85
CA VAL A 107 2.19 -24.60 -26.10
C VAL A 107 3.70 -24.52 -25.90
N LYS A 108 4.45 -25.23 -26.74
CA LYS A 108 5.92 -25.17 -26.70
C LYS A 108 6.42 -23.81 -27.22
N ASP A 109 7.56 -23.38 -26.70
CA ASP A 109 8.22 -22.16 -27.13
C ASP A 109 8.46 -22.19 -28.64
N GLY A 110 8.06 -21.15 -29.35
CA GLY A 110 8.16 -21.02 -30.80
C GLY A 110 6.98 -21.58 -31.61
N GLU A 111 6.08 -22.37 -31.02
CA GLU A 111 4.88 -22.92 -31.68
C GLU A 111 3.63 -22.04 -31.56
N GLU A 112 3.77 -20.83 -31.06
CA GLU A 112 2.67 -19.95 -30.73
C GLU A 112 1.79 -19.51 -31.92
N ASP A 113 2.38 -19.45 -33.12
CA ASP A 113 1.65 -19.10 -34.34
C ASP A 113 0.96 -20.32 -35.00
N GLY A 114 1.31 -21.54 -34.56
CA GLY A 114 0.79 -22.82 -35.04
C GLY A 114 -0.10 -23.55 -34.07
N MET A 115 -0.70 -22.88 -33.09
CA MET A 115 -1.59 -23.52 -32.10
C MET A 115 -2.70 -24.32 -32.77
N THR A 116 -2.90 -25.55 -32.32
CA THR A 116 -4.01 -26.43 -32.75
C THR A 116 -5.33 -25.96 -32.12
N LEU A 117 -6.45 -26.38 -32.73
CA LEU A 117 -7.78 -26.11 -32.16
C LEU A 117 -7.90 -26.64 -30.71
N THR A 118 -7.36 -27.82 -30.45
CA THR A 118 -7.34 -28.43 -29.09
C THR A 118 -6.59 -27.54 -28.10
N GLN A 119 -5.41 -27.00 -28.47
CA GLN A 119 -4.67 -26.07 -27.60
C GLN A 119 -5.45 -24.78 -27.33
N TYR A 120 -6.11 -24.22 -28.37
CA TYR A 120 -7.01 -23.07 -28.17
C TYR A 120 -8.16 -23.38 -27.19
N LEU A 121 -8.83 -24.52 -27.38
CA LEU A 121 -9.93 -24.92 -26.51
C LEU A 121 -9.47 -25.13 -25.05
N VAL A 122 -8.30 -25.77 -24.85
CA VAL A 122 -7.74 -25.97 -23.51
C VAL A 122 -7.40 -24.63 -22.85
N VAL A 123 -6.68 -23.74 -23.56
CA VAL A 123 -6.26 -22.46 -22.97
C VAL A 123 -7.46 -21.57 -22.65
N MET A 124 -8.32 -21.35 -23.64
CA MET A 124 -9.49 -20.46 -23.48
C MET A 124 -10.52 -21.06 -22.55
N GLY A 125 -10.78 -22.38 -22.66
CA GLY A 125 -11.72 -23.10 -21.78
C GLY A 125 -11.28 -23.04 -20.31
N SER A 126 -9.99 -23.26 -20.02
CA SER A 126 -9.46 -23.14 -18.66
C SER A 126 -9.61 -21.72 -18.12
N GLY A 127 -9.33 -20.70 -18.96
CA GLY A 127 -9.53 -19.30 -18.58
C GLY A 127 -10.98 -18.99 -18.24
N VAL A 128 -11.93 -19.39 -19.11
CA VAL A 128 -13.37 -19.18 -18.92
C VAL A 128 -13.85 -19.92 -17.66
N CYS A 129 -13.53 -21.21 -17.52
CA CYS A 129 -13.92 -21.99 -16.34
C CYS A 129 -13.38 -21.37 -15.05
N GLY A 130 -12.09 -21.07 -14.98
CA GLY A 130 -11.48 -20.49 -13.77
C GLY A 130 -12.07 -19.12 -13.41
N ALA A 131 -12.28 -18.26 -14.40
CA ALA A 131 -12.85 -16.94 -14.20
C ALA A 131 -14.33 -17.01 -13.78
N LEU A 132 -15.15 -17.84 -14.41
CA LEU A 132 -16.59 -17.94 -14.09
C LEU A 132 -16.84 -18.66 -12.77
N VAL A 133 -16.04 -19.67 -12.40
CA VAL A 133 -16.11 -20.29 -11.07
C VAL A 133 -15.84 -19.24 -9.98
N TYR A 134 -14.84 -18.36 -10.19
CA TYR A 134 -14.55 -17.30 -9.23
C TYR A 134 -15.62 -16.20 -9.25
N THR A 135 -16.19 -15.87 -10.43
CA THR A 135 -17.32 -14.91 -10.57
C THR A 135 -18.48 -15.27 -9.66
N TRP A 136 -18.83 -16.55 -9.61
CA TRP A 136 -19.97 -17.05 -8.84
C TRP A 136 -19.59 -17.72 -7.53
N SER A 137 -18.35 -17.54 -7.07
CA SER A 137 -17.98 -17.97 -5.72
C SER A 137 -18.67 -17.07 -4.69
N ASP A 138 -19.26 -17.67 -3.67
CA ASP A 138 -20.09 -17.01 -2.67
C ASP A 138 -19.42 -15.78 -2.05
N THR A 139 -18.24 -15.97 -1.48
CA THR A 139 -17.49 -14.90 -0.79
C THR A 139 -17.11 -13.74 -1.71
N PHE A 140 -16.67 -14.05 -2.95
CA PHE A 140 -16.26 -13.00 -3.88
C PHE A 140 -17.48 -12.23 -4.41
N TRP A 141 -18.57 -12.94 -4.72
CA TRP A 141 -19.82 -12.31 -5.16
C TRP A 141 -20.38 -11.37 -4.09
N PHE A 142 -20.40 -11.81 -2.83
CA PHE A 142 -20.83 -10.98 -1.71
C PHE A 142 -20.06 -9.66 -1.67
N SER A 143 -18.73 -9.70 -1.69
CA SER A 143 -17.90 -8.48 -1.69
C SER A 143 -18.00 -7.66 -2.98
N ALA A 144 -18.41 -8.27 -4.09
CA ALA A 144 -18.53 -7.57 -5.36
C ALA A 144 -19.75 -6.63 -5.43
N VAL A 145 -20.80 -6.91 -4.67
CA VAL A 145 -22.10 -6.20 -4.77
C VAL A 145 -22.29 -5.11 -3.71
N GLU A 146 -21.30 -4.89 -2.86
CA GLU A 146 -21.34 -3.92 -1.76
C GLU A 146 -20.14 -2.97 -1.77
N ALA A 147 -20.27 -1.82 -1.10
CA ALA A 147 -19.22 -0.80 -1.03
C ALA A 147 -18.19 -1.14 0.03
N GLU A 148 -17.38 -2.17 -0.26
CA GLU A 148 -16.28 -2.63 0.59
C GLU A 148 -14.93 -2.54 -0.13
N VAL A 149 -13.87 -2.33 0.64
CA VAL A 149 -12.52 -2.18 0.13
C VAL A 149 -11.96 -3.43 -0.55
N TYR A 150 -12.54 -4.61 -0.26
CA TYR A 150 -12.05 -5.90 -0.75
C TYR A 150 -12.19 -6.07 -2.26
N ALA A 151 -13.26 -5.53 -2.86
CA ALA A 151 -13.45 -5.52 -4.32
C ALA A 151 -12.31 -4.76 -5.01
N PHE A 152 -11.98 -3.57 -4.52
CA PHE A 152 -10.91 -2.74 -5.07
C PHE A 152 -9.52 -3.33 -4.79
N SER A 153 -9.30 -3.87 -3.60
CA SER A 153 -8.05 -4.55 -3.24
C SER A 153 -7.79 -5.77 -4.14
N SER A 154 -8.82 -6.57 -4.41
CA SER A 154 -8.76 -7.72 -5.31
C SER A 154 -8.41 -7.30 -6.73
N PHE A 155 -8.97 -6.19 -7.22
CA PHE A 155 -8.59 -5.60 -8.50
C PHE A 155 -7.11 -5.22 -8.54
N CYS A 156 -6.59 -4.51 -7.51
CA CYS A 156 -5.17 -4.16 -7.44
C CYS A 156 -4.29 -5.42 -7.44
N THR A 157 -4.66 -6.46 -6.70
CA THR A 157 -3.94 -7.73 -6.64
C THR A 157 -3.90 -8.42 -8.00
N ALA A 158 -5.05 -8.56 -8.67
CA ALA A 158 -5.13 -9.18 -9.99
C ALA A 158 -4.32 -8.39 -11.04
N LEU A 159 -4.37 -7.06 -10.96
CA LEU A 159 -3.60 -6.16 -11.83
C LEU A 159 -2.08 -6.35 -11.64
N VAL A 160 -1.56 -6.36 -10.40
CA VAL A 160 -0.10 -6.52 -10.18
C VAL A 160 0.38 -7.90 -10.58
N VAL A 161 -0.41 -8.96 -10.37
CA VAL A 161 -0.09 -10.30 -10.87
C VAL A 161 0.00 -10.30 -12.39
N TRP A 162 -0.99 -9.74 -13.08
CA TRP A 162 -0.99 -9.63 -14.54
C TRP A 162 0.21 -8.80 -15.07
N LEU A 163 0.52 -7.67 -14.42
CA LEU A 163 1.69 -6.86 -14.77
C LEU A 163 2.99 -7.64 -14.58
N MET A 164 3.09 -8.47 -13.56
CA MET A 164 4.25 -9.33 -13.33
C MET A 164 4.42 -10.37 -14.44
N LEU A 165 3.33 -10.95 -14.93
CA LEU A 165 3.37 -11.86 -16.09
C LEU A 165 3.78 -11.12 -17.37
N LYS A 166 3.38 -9.85 -17.55
CA LYS A 166 3.89 -9.00 -18.65
C LYS A 166 5.38 -8.72 -18.52
N TRP A 167 5.86 -8.49 -17.29
CA TRP A 167 7.29 -8.38 -17.04
C TRP A 167 8.02 -9.69 -17.38
N GLU A 168 7.48 -10.82 -16.96
CA GLU A 168 8.06 -12.14 -17.19
C GLU A 168 8.26 -12.43 -18.69
N ASP A 169 7.26 -12.13 -19.52
CA ASP A 169 7.36 -12.26 -20.99
C ASP A 169 8.45 -11.39 -21.61
N GLN A 170 8.76 -10.25 -21.00
CA GLN A 170 9.70 -9.24 -21.50
C GLN A 170 10.96 -9.12 -20.64
N ALA A 171 11.23 -10.07 -19.75
CA ALA A 171 12.27 -9.95 -18.73
C ALA A 171 13.69 -9.74 -19.31
N ASP A 172 13.93 -10.15 -20.55
CA ASP A 172 15.21 -9.99 -21.24
C ASP A 172 15.33 -8.65 -22.01
N ASP A 173 14.23 -7.91 -22.20
CA ASP A 173 14.26 -6.55 -22.74
C ASP A 173 14.85 -5.60 -21.69
N PRO A 174 15.84 -4.74 -22.05
CA PRO A 174 16.38 -3.73 -21.15
C PRO A 174 15.31 -2.79 -20.55
N ARG A 175 14.18 -2.62 -21.25
CA ARG A 175 13.06 -1.77 -20.82
C ARG A 175 12.02 -2.50 -19.96
N SER A 176 12.22 -3.78 -19.64
CA SER A 176 11.27 -4.57 -18.84
C SER A 176 11.05 -4.00 -17.43
N ASP A 177 12.03 -3.29 -16.86
CA ASP A 177 11.95 -2.69 -15.52
C ASP A 177 10.76 -1.73 -15.36
N ARG A 178 10.24 -1.16 -16.46
CA ARG A 178 9.01 -0.34 -16.45
C ARG A 178 7.81 -1.04 -15.81
N TRP A 179 7.70 -2.35 -15.96
CA TRP A 179 6.62 -3.13 -15.35
C TRP A 179 6.77 -3.23 -13.84
N ILE A 180 8.02 -3.43 -13.36
CA ILE A 180 8.33 -3.43 -11.92
C ILE A 180 8.04 -2.06 -11.29
N ILE A 181 8.40 -0.99 -12.00
CA ILE A 181 8.13 0.39 -11.58
C ILE A 181 6.61 0.64 -11.51
N LEU A 182 5.85 0.17 -12.49
CA LEU A 182 4.39 0.29 -12.48
C LEU A 182 3.75 -0.54 -11.36
N ILE A 183 4.26 -1.76 -11.09
CA ILE A 183 3.84 -2.58 -9.95
C ILE A 183 4.09 -1.83 -8.64
N ALA A 184 5.24 -1.19 -8.47
CA ALA A 184 5.56 -0.39 -7.29
C ALA A 184 4.58 0.79 -7.11
N TYR A 185 4.19 1.46 -8.19
CA TYR A 185 3.14 2.50 -8.15
C TYR A 185 1.79 1.93 -7.70
N VAL A 186 1.37 0.79 -8.28
CA VAL A 186 0.10 0.15 -7.89
C VAL A 186 0.14 -0.29 -6.43
N PHE A 187 1.28 -0.75 -5.90
CA PHE A 187 1.41 -1.03 -4.47
C PHE A 187 1.20 0.23 -3.64
N GLY A 188 1.90 1.33 -3.94
CA GLY A 188 1.71 2.60 -3.23
C GLY A 188 0.27 3.13 -3.31
N PHE A 189 -0.35 3.03 -4.48
CA PHE A 189 -1.76 3.38 -4.70
C PHE A 189 -2.70 2.49 -3.87
N SER A 190 -2.46 1.18 -3.83
CA SER A 190 -3.31 0.22 -3.14
C SER A 190 -3.24 0.34 -1.60
N LEU A 191 -2.17 0.96 -1.04
CA LEU A 191 -2.14 1.31 0.38
C LEU A 191 -3.32 2.22 0.76
N GLY A 192 -3.69 3.15 -0.14
CA GLY A 192 -4.87 4.00 0.03
C GLY A 192 -6.22 3.30 -0.24
N VAL A 193 -6.20 1.98 -0.50
CA VAL A 193 -7.37 1.12 -0.62
C VAL A 193 -7.38 0.10 0.51
N HIS A 194 -6.39 -0.81 0.53
CA HIS A 194 -6.24 -1.83 1.56
C HIS A 194 -4.85 -2.50 1.50
N LEU A 195 -4.31 -2.89 2.65
CA LEU A 195 -2.97 -3.47 2.76
C LEU A 195 -2.84 -4.90 2.20
N LEU A 196 -3.94 -5.62 1.97
CA LEU A 196 -3.94 -7.02 1.50
C LEU A 196 -3.17 -7.22 0.20
N ASN A 197 -3.12 -6.23 -0.68
CA ASN A 197 -2.37 -6.34 -1.94
C ASN A 197 -0.87 -6.64 -1.72
N LEU A 198 -0.27 -6.18 -0.61
CA LEU A 198 1.13 -6.45 -0.31
C LEU A 198 1.43 -7.95 -0.10
N LEU A 199 0.42 -8.76 0.25
CA LEU A 199 0.58 -10.20 0.45
C LEU A 199 0.94 -10.97 -0.82
N CYS A 200 0.77 -10.38 -2.01
CA CYS A 200 1.21 -11.00 -3.26
C CYS A 200 2.72 -10.84 -3.53
N ILE A 201 3.44 -9.95 -2.82
CA ILE A 201 4.88 -9.69 -3.02
C ILE A 201 5.72 -10.98 -3.00
N PRO A 202 5.53 -11.96 -2.08
CA PRO A 202 6.29 -13.20 -2.09
C PRO A 202 6.11 -14.01 -3.38
N ALA A 203 4.89 -14.10 -3.91
CA ALA A 203 4.62 -14.78 -5.17
C ALA A 203 5.30 -14.07 -6.34
N LEU A 204 5.22 -12.73 -6.41
CA LEU A 204 5.89 -11.94 -7.45
C LEU A 204 7.41 -12.07 -7.38
N ALA A 205 7.98 -12.11 -6.17
CA ALA A 205 9.41 -12.31 -5.96
C ALA A 205 9.88 -13.69 -6.45
N LEU A 206 9.07 -14.73 -6.25
CA LEU A 206 9.36 -16.07 -6.80
C LEU A 206 9.29 -16.09 -8.32
N ILE A 207 8.30 -15.45 -8.96
CA ILE A 207 8.25 -15.30 -10.42
C ILE A 207 9.53 -14.61 -10.92
N PHE A 208 9.94 -13.53 -10.22
CA PHE A 208 11.17 -12.83 -10.56
C PHE A 208 12.40 -13.73 -10.44
N TYR A 209 12.53 -14.48 -9.36
CA TYR A 209 13.65 -15.40 -9.13
C TYR A 209 13.71 -16.47 -10.19
N TYR A 210 12.63 -17.22 -10.43
CA TYR A 210 12.60 -18.30 -11.40
C TYR A 210 12.82 -17.85 -12.85
N ARG A 211 12.49 -16.58 -13.16
CA ARG A 211 12.71 -16.02 -14.50
C ARG A 211 14.13 -15.50 -14.71
N LYS A 212 14.79 -14.99 -13.65
CA LYS A 212 16.13 -14.35 -13.78
C LYS A 212 17.28 -15.30 -13.53
N TRP A 213 17.11 -16.36 -12.77
CA TRP A 213 18.16 -17.34 -12.50
C TRP A 213 17.95 -18.59 -13.33
N LYS A 214 19.00 -19.00 -14.10
CA LYS A 214 18.97 -20.23 -14.92
C LYS A 214 18.98 -21.48 -14.04
N GLU A 215 19.77 -21.45 -12.96
CA GLU A 215 19.85 -22.54 -11.99
C GLU A 215 19.12 -22.14 -10.73
N THR A 216 17.94 -22.71 -10.52
CA THR A 216 17.12 -22.47 -9.37
C THR A 216 17.28 -23.57 -8.31
N THR A 217 17.30 -23.18 -7.04
CA THR A 217 17.48 -24.10 -5.91
C THR A 217 16.45 -23.83 -4.83
N VAL A 218 16.14 -24.85 -4.02
CA VAL A 218 15.28 -24.69 -2.83
C VAL A 218 15.81 -23.60 -1.90
N LYS A 219 17.14 -23.59 -1.67
CA LYS A 219 17.79 -22.53 -0.86
C LYS A 219 17.57 -21.12 -1.46
N GLY A 220 17.70 -20.98 -2.79
CA GLY A 220 17.44 -19.70 -3.46
C GLY A 220 15.98 -19.26 -3.33
N SER A 221 15.03 -20.19 -3.45
CA SER A 221 13.60 -19.91 -3.24
C SER A 221 13.31 -19.43 -1.82
N LEU A 222 13.88 -20.11 -0.80
CA LEU A 222 13.73 -19.70 0.60
C LEU A 222 14.34 -18.33 0.88
N ILE A 223 15.52 -18.03 0.32
CA ILE A 223 16.14 -16.69 0.44
C ILE A 223 15.23 -15.65 -0.23
N THR A 224 14.69 -15.93 -1.40
CA THR A 224 13.77 -15.03 -2.11
C THR A 224 12.53 -14.73 -1.28
N LEU A 225 11.94 -15.74 -0.64
CA LEU A 225 10.81 -15.56 0.27
C LEU A 225 11.21 -14.70 1.48
N LEU A 226 12.34 -14.96 2.14
CA LEU A 226 12.82 -14.14 3.26
C LEU A 226 13.03 -12.68 2.85
N VAL A 227 13.63 -12.43 1.67
CA VAL A 227 13.81 -11.08 1.14
C VAL A 227 12.47 -10.41 0.83
N SER A 228 11.50 -11.15 0.29
CA SER A 228 10.17 -10.60 0.01
C SER A 228 9.42 -10.20 1.28
N PHE A 229 9.52 -10.98 2.35
CA PHE A 229 8.98 -10.59 3.66
C PHE A 229 9.70 -9.36 4.23
N ALA A 230 11.03 -9.28 4.07
CA ALA A 230 11.78 -8.09 4.48
C ALA A 230 11.35 -6.84 3.70
N VAL A 231 11.00 -6.96 2.41
CA VAL A 231 10.42 -5.86 1.61
C VAL A 231 9.06 -5.44 2.16
N ILE A 232 8.17 -6.38 2.50
CA ILE A 232 6.87 -6.05 3.11
C ILE A 232 7.08 -5.29 4.43
N VAL A 233 7.96 -5.78 5.29
CA VAL A 233 8.30 -5.11 6.57
C VAL A 233 8.87 -3.71 6.32
N ALA A 234 9.76 -3.55 5.32
CA ALA A 234 10.33 -2.25 4.98
C ALA A 234 9.27 -1.25 4.46
N ILE A 235 8.23 -1.71 3.78
CA ILE A 235 7.11 -0.86 3.34
C ILE A 235 6.23 -0.50 4.55
N LEU A 236 5.71 -1.51 5.27
CA LEU A 236 4.70 -1.31 6.32
C LEU A 236 5.23 -0.66 7.61
N TYR A 237 6.48 -0.94 7.97
CA TYR A 237 7.06 -0.47 9.23
C TYR A 237 8.20 0.54 9.05
N GLY A 238 8.66 0.72 7.82
CA GLY A 238 9.74 1.65 7.50
C GLY A 238 9.27 2.81 6.64
N LEU A 239 8.97 2.55 5.37
CA LEU A 239 8.74 3.61 4.37
C LEU A 239 7.51 4.45 4.70
N GLU A 240 6.38 3.81 4.98
CA GLU A 240 5.11 4.49 5.25
C GLU A 240 5.14 5.25 6.59
N PRO A 241 5.32 4.59 7.76
CA PRO A 241 5.32 5.31 9.04
C PRO A 241 6.57 6.19 9.20
N GLY A 242 7.72 5.79 8.69
CA GLY A 242 8.94 6.59 8.80
C GLY A 242 8.88 7.89 8.02
N PHE A 243 8.22 7.92 6.84
CA PHE A 243 7.99 9.16 6.11
C PHE A 243 7.06 10.10 6.89
N VAL A 244 5.99 9.56 7.48
CA VAL A 244 5.03 10.33 8.27
C VAL A 244 5.68 10.86 9.55
N GLU A 245 6.46 10.03 10.23
CA GLU A 245 7.17 10.42 11.47
C GLU A 245 8.21 11.51 11.22
N LEU A 246 9.06 11.34 10.19
CA LEU A 246 10.03 12.39 9.81
C LEU A 246 9.33 13.70 9.42
N GLY A 247 8.24 13.63 8.66
CA GLY A 247 7.42 14.79 8.34
C GLY A 247 6.92 15.51 9.60
N GLY A 248 6.50 14.75 10.62
CA GLY A 248 6.11 15.29 11.93
C GLY A 248 7.26 16.00 12.65
N TYR A 249 8.45 15.43 12.67
CA TYR A 249 9.61 16.06 13.29
C TYR A 249 10.10 17.31 12.54
N PHE A 250 10.04 17.32 11.20
CA PHE A 250 10.28 18.53 10.43
C PHE A 250 9.24 19.61 10.74
N ASP A 251 7.97 19.26 10.85
CA ASP A 251 6.93 20.22 11.21
C ASP A 251 7.13 20.77 12.62
N LEU A 252 7.46 19.91 13.59
CA LEU A 252 7.80 20.31 14.96
C LEU A 252 8.95 21.31 14.99
N LEU A 253 10.00 21.09 14.20
CA LEU A 253 11.15 21.99 14.09
C LEU A 253 10.73 23.34 13.52
N PHE A 254 9.96 23.35 12.43
CA PHE A 254 9.56 24.56 11.74
C PHE A 254 8.59 25.41 12.57
N VAL A 255 7.62 24.75 13.21
CA VAL A 255 6.63 25.41 14.05
C VAL A 255 7.23 25.90 15.36
N ASN A 256 7.87 25.02 16.14
CA ASN A 256 8.31 25.36 17.51
C ASN A 256 9.62 26.16 17.56
N THR A 257 10.50 25.99 16.55
CA THR A 257 11.81 26.67 16.57
C THR A 257 11.82 27.91 15.67
N PHE A 258 11.22 27.80 14.47
CA PHE A 258 11.20 28.92 13.51
C PHE A 258 9.92 29.76 13.56
N GLY A 259 8.92 29.39 14.39
CA GLY A 259 7.66 30.13 14.52
C GLY A 259 6.79 30.14 13.27
N MET A 260 6.94 29.12 12.40
CA MET A 260 6.16 29.01 11.15
C MET A 260 4.80 28.36 11.41
N SER A 261 3.88 28.45 10.46
CA SER A 261 2.55 27.84 10.51
C SER A 261 2.61 26.31 10.50
N TYR A 262 1.60 25.64 11.06
CA TYR A 262 1.44 24.20 10.96
C TYR A 262 1.52 23.70 9.52
N ASN A 263 2.10 22.52 9.34
CA ASN A 263 2.36 21.85 8.06
C ASN A 263 3.45 22.49 7.17
N SER A 264 4.07 23.62 7.57
CA SER A 264 5.18 24.22 6.80
C SER A 264 6.41 23.31 6.74
N GLY A 265 6.75 22.66 7.85
CA GLY A 265 7.83 21.67 7.90
C GLY A 265 7.53 20.40 7.10
N VAL A 266 6.27 19.98 7.06
CA VAL A 266 5.83 18.84 6.21
C VAL A 266 6.04 19.14 4.73
N LEU A 267 5.62 20.32 4.29
CA LEU A 267 5.81 20.75 2.90
C LEU A 267 7.30 20.84 2.54
N PHE A 268 8.10 21.45 3.41
CA PHE A 268 9.56 21.51 3.23
C PHE A 268 10.16 20.12 3.11
N TYR A 269 9.81 19.18 4.00
CA TYR A 269 10.30 17.82 3.98
C TYR A 269 9.90 17.08 2.70
N ALA A 270 8.67 17.24 2.24
CA ALA A 270 8.20 16.64 0.98
C ALA A 270 9.02 17.17 -0.22
N PHE A 271 9.23 18.49 -0.32
CA PHE A 271 10.07 19.07 -1.36
C PHE A 271 11.54 18.64 -1.27
N LEU A 272 12.10 18.58 -0.06
CA LEU A 272 13.47 18.12 0.18
C LEU A 272 13.64 16.67 -0.27
N THR A 273 12.67 15.80 0.07
CA THR A 273 12.66 14.39 -0.35
C THR A 273 12.63 14.27 -1.87
N LEU A 274 11.73 14.99 -2.55
CA LEU A 274 11.66 15.01 -4.01
C LEU A 274 12.96 15.52 -4.65
N ALA A 275 13.57 16.56 -4.08
CA ALA A 275 14.83 17.11 -4.58
C ALA A 275 15.98 16.11 -4.47
N ILE A 276 16.10 15.43 -3.30
CA ILE A 276 17.15 14.42 -3.07
C ILE A 276 16.92 13.20 -3.97
N PHE A 277 15.69 12.70 -4.12
CA PHE A 277 15.38 11.61 -5.06
C PHE A 277 15.70 11.99 -6.50
N SER A 278 15.32 13.20 -6.93
CA SER A 278 15.61 13.71 -8.26
C SER A 278 17.12 13.80 -8.52
N TRP A 279 17.89 14.31 -7.55
CA TRP A 279 19.34 14.33 -7.63
C TRP A 279 19.93 12.92 -7.67
N ALA A 280 19.50 12.00 -6.83
CA ALA A 280 19.99 10.62 -6.80
C ALA A 280 19.68 9.88 -8.13
N ILE A 281 18.48 10.07 -8.67
CA ILE A 281 18.10 9.51 -9.98
C ILE A 281 18.98 10.11 -11.08
N TYR A 282 19.20 11.44 -11.08
CA TYR A 282 20.08 12.10 -12.04
C TYR A 282 21.51 11.55 -11.98
N GLU A 283 22.10 11.42 -10.78
CA GLU A 283 23.46 10.89 -10.59
C GLU A 283 23.57 9.44 -11.10
N ILE A 284 22.57 8.61 -10.85
CA ILE A 284 22.58 7.20 -11.29
C ILE A 284 22.47 7.08 -12.83
N TYR A 285 21.65 7.92 -13.48
CA TYR A 285 21.45 7.83 -14.93
C TYR A 285 22.51 8.62 -15.73
N LYS A 286 22.94 9.77 -15.26
CA LYS A 286 23.80 10.71 -15.99
C LYS A 286 25.16 10.96 -15.36
N GLY A 287 25.28 10.76 -14.04
CA GLY A 287 26.52 11.02 -13.31
C GLY A 287 27.65 10.08 -13.73
N THR A 288 28.88 10.56 -13.58
CA THR A 288 30.12 9.80 -13.82
C THR A 288 30.87 9.47 -12.53
N ASN A 289 30.60 10.22 -11.44
CA ASN A 289 31.28 10.06 -10.16
C ASN A 289 30.58 9.00 -9.29
N GLY A 290 31.24 7.86 -9.09
CA GLY A 290 30.70 6.75 -8.31
C GLY A 290 30.50 7.08 -6.82
N THR A 291 31.22 8.06 -6.27
CA THR A 291 31.06 8.54 -4.87
C THR A 291 29.76 9.34 -4.75
N LEU A 292 29.49 10.27 -5.68
CA LEU A 292 28.23 11.04 -5.69
C LEU A 292 27.02 10.15 -5.87
N MET A 293 27.09 9.12 -6.72
CA MET A 293 26.01 8.14 -6.89
C MET A 293 25.70 7.40 -5.59
N ARG A 294 26.74 6.97 -4.84
CA ARG A 294 26.54 6.28 -3.55
C ARG A 294 25.99 7.22 -2.47
N LEU A 295 26.53 8.45 -2.43
CA LEU A 295 26.11 9.45 -1.45
C LEU A 295 24.67 9.88 -1.67
N SER A 296 24.28 10.23 -2.91
CA SER A 296 22.92 10.63 -3.24
C SER A 296 21.91 9.49 -3.00
N PHE A 297 22.29 8.25 -3.33
CA PHE A 297 21.48 7.06 -3.02
C PHE A 297 21.29 6.89 -1.51
N LEU A 298 22.38 6.94 -0.73
CA LEU A 298 22.30 6.83 0.73
C LEU A 298 21.38 7.90 1.32
N LEU A 299 21.55 9.16 0.90
CA LEU A 299 20.73 10.27 1.37
C LEU A 299 19.24 10.08 0.98
N ALA A 300 18.96 9.60 -0.23
CA ALA A 300 17.59 9.30 -0.65
C ALA A 300 16.94 8.20 0.23
N ILE A 301 17.66 7.12 0.54
CA ILE A 301 17.15 6.08 1.43
C ILE A 301 16.96 6.58 2.86
N VAL A 302 17.88 7.41 3.39
CA VAL A 302 17.73 7.97 4.73
C VAL A 302 16.55 8.93 4.81
N ILE A 303 16.45 9.88 3.87
CA ILE A 303 15.37 10.88 3.89
C ILE A 303 14.00 10.28 3.59
N SER A 304 13.93 9.13 2.94
CA SER A 304 12.67 8.42 2.66
C SER A 304 11.94 7.92 3.92
N GLY A 305 12.63 7.86 5.06
CA GLY A 305 12.07 7.24 6.27
C GLY A 305 12.20 5.72 6.30
N MET A 306 12.61 5.07 5.20
CA MET A 306 12.64 3.60 5.07
C MET A 306 13.45 2.90 6.17
N LEU A 307 14.43 3.56 6.75
CA LEU A 307 15.26 3.02 7.82
C LEU A 307 14.65 3.25 9.23
N PHE A 308 13.61 4.06 9.34
CA PHE A 308 12.95 4.39 10.60
C PHE A 308 11.96 3.29 10.98
N VAL A 309 12.47 2.23 11.60
CA VAL A 309 11.67 1.10 12.06
C VAL A 309 11.60 1.13 13.59
N GLY A 310 10.39 1.33 14.11
CA GLY A 310 10.11 1.38 15.56
C GLY A 310 10.49 2.72 16.23
N ASP A 311 10.16 2.82 17.50
CA ASP A 311 10.21 4.07 18.30
C ASP A 311 11.63 4.49 18.76
N ASN A 312 12.69 3.84 18.25
CA ASN A 312 14.07 4.05 18.73
C ASN A 312 14.99 4.53 17.61
N LEU A 313 15.52 5.75 17.76
CA LEU A 313 16.47 6.36 16.83
C LEU A 313 17.79 5.59 16.65
N LEU A 314 18.14 4.70 17.55
CA LEU A 314 19.37 3.89 17.43
C LEU A 314 19.30 2.95 16.21
N ILE A 315 18.15 2.34 15.95
CA ILE A 315 17.96 1.40 14.84
C ILE A 315 18.19 2.09 13.49
N PRO A 316 17.51 3.21 13.14
CA PRO A 316 17.75 3.94 11.90
C PRO A 316 19.22 4.35 11.71
N VAL A 317 19.87 4.83 12.77
CA VAL A 317 21.28 5.24 12.71
C VAL A 317 22.18 4.05 12.40
N VAL A 318 22.00 2.92 13.09
CA VAL A 318 22.76 1.69 12.83
C VAL A 318 22.54 1.19 11.40
N LEU A 319 21.29 1.19 10.91
CA LEU A 319 20.97 0.78 9.54
C LEU A 319 21.58 1.73 8.50
N ALA A 320 21.55 3.04 8.74
CA ALA A 320 22.17 4.04 7.87
C ALA A 320 23.71 3.87 7.80
N ILE A 321 24.36 3.64 8.94
CA ILE A 321 25.79 3.36 9.00
C ILE A 321 26.12 2.04 8.28
N ALA A 322 25.34 0.99 8.50
CA ALA A 322 25.53 -0.30 7.84
C ALA A 322 25.38 -0.17 6.31
N LEU A 323 24.37 0.57 5.84
CA LEU A 323 24.19 0.87 4.42
C LEU A 323 25.36 1.70 3.87
N ALA A 324 25.82 2.72 4.58
CA ALA A 324 26.97 3.52 4.18
C ALA A 324 28.24 2.65 4.06
N VAL A 325 28.51 1.81 5.05
CA VAL A 325 29.65 0.88 5.03
C VAL A 325 29.53 -0.09 3.85
N TYR A 326 28.36 -0.64 3.60
CA TYR A 326 28.12 -1.49 2.43
C TYR A 326 28.41 -0.76 1.12
N LEU A 327 27.84 0.43 0.93
CA LEU A 327 27.97 1.21 -0.31
C LEU A 327 29.43 1.64 -0.58
N PHE A 328 30.15 2.09 0.45
CA PHE A 328 31.48 2.69 0.27
C PHE A 328 32.64 1.69 0.43
N LYS A 329 32.48 0.63 1.24
CA LYS A 329 33.54 -0.33 1.52
C LYS A 329 33.37 -1.66 0.76
N PHE A 330 32.15 -2.19 0.71
CA PHE A 330 31.89 -3.53 0.15
C PHE A 330 31.41 -3.52 -1.30
N MET A 331 30.68 -2.50 -1.75
CA MET A 331 30.24 -2.39 -3.13
C MET A 331 31.41 -1.99 -4.05
N LYS A 332 32.14 -2.99 -4.57
CA LYS A 332 33.30 -2.75 -5.46
C LYS A 332 32.92 -2.02 -6.74
N LYS A 333 31.78 -2.34 -7.35
CA LYS A 333 31.23 -1.73 -8.58
C LYS A 333 29.82 -1.21 -8.35
N VAL A 334 29.57 0.04 -8.77
CA VAL A 334 28.22 0.65 -8.66
C VAL A 334 27.24 -0.13 -9.53
N GLN A 335 26.20 -0.64 -8.90
CA GLN A 335 25.13 -1.41 -9.57
C GLN A 335 23.99 -0.47 -9.99
N ARG A 336 24.22 0.36 -11.02
CA ARG A 336 23.33 1.45 -11.43
C ARG A 336 21.87 0.99 -11.62
N ARG A 337 21.65 -0.13 -12.32
CA ARG A 337 20.30 -0.62 -12.60
C ARG A 337 19.54 -0.98 -11.32
N ILE A 338 20.19 -1.64 -10.37
CA ILE A 338 19.56 -2.01 -9.09
C ILE A 338 19.25 -0.74 -8.27
N MET A 339 20.21 0.17 -8.15
CA MET A 339 20.01 1.43 -7.44
C MET A 339 18.91 2.29 -8.08
N ALA A 340 18.85 2.37 -9.42
CA ALA A 340 17.80 3.06 -10.14
C ALA A 340 16.43 2.43 -9.84
N ASN A 341 16.31 1.11 -9.93
CA ASN A 341 15.05 0.42 -9.69
C ASN A 341 14.57 0.61 -8.25
N ILE A 342 15.45 0.55 -7.25
CA ILE A 342 15.10 0.83 -5.85
C ILE A 342 14.58 2.25 -5.70
N LEU A 343 15.31 3.26 -6.19
CA LEU A 343 14.90 4.66 -6.04
C LEU A 343 13.60 4.98 -6.77
N VAL A 344 13.49 4.56 -8.04
CA VAL A 344 12.31 4.86 -8.84
C VAL A 344 11.10 4.12 -8.31
N SER A 345 11.25 2.85 -7.89
CA SER A 345 10.16 2.10 -7.24
C SER A 345 9.74 2.73 -5.91
N SER A 346 10.68 3.14 -5.06
CA SER A 346 10.36 3.84 -3.81
C SER A 346 9.63 5.17 -4.08
N LEU A 347 10.08 5.94 -5.07
CA LEU A 347 9.41 7.19 -5.47
C LEU A 347 7.97 6.90 -5.97
N MET A 348 7.76 5.83 -6.75
CA MET A 348 6.44 5.46 -7.23
C MET A 348 5.51 5.02 -6.09
N ILE A 349 6.03 4.30 -5.08
CA ILE A 349 5.27 3.98 -3.87
C ILE A 349 4.88 5.28 -3.14
N PHE A 350 5.79 6.24 -2.98
CA PHE A 350 5.47 7.53 -2.35
C PHE A 350 4.41 8.32 -3.13
N ILE A 351 4.48 8.33 -4.47
CA ILE A 351 3.47 8.99 -5.30
C ILE A 351 2.10 8.34 -5.08
N GLY A 352 2.03 7.01 -5.04
CA GLY A 352 0.79 6.30 -4.72
C GLY A 352 0.29 6.59 -3.29
N PHE A 353 1.20 6.51 -2.31
CA PHE A 353 0.91 6.76 -0.88
C PHE A 353 0.55 8.22 -0.58
N SER A 354 0.95 9.19 -1.44
CA SER A 354 0.63 10.61 -1.25
C SER A 354 -0.87 10.91 -1.16
N CYS A 355 -1.74 9.97 -1.55
CA CYS A 355 -3.19 10.05 -1.37
C CYS A 355 -3.60 10.23 0.11
N TYR A 356 -2.76 9.81 1.07
CA TYR A 356 -3.00 10.04 2.50
C TYR A 356 -2.95 11.54 2.91
N ALA A 357 -2.38 12.40 2.09
CA ALA A 357 -2.52 13.84 2.26
C ALA A 357 -4.00 14.29 2.27
N LEU A 358 -4.88 13.56 1.56
CA LEU A 358 -6.33 13.82 1.57
C LEU A 358 -6.90 13.67 2.98
N ILE A 359 -6.45 12.68 3.76
CA ILE A 359 -6.90 12.46 5.15
C ILE A 359 -6.60 13.70 6.00
N ILE A 360 -5.35 14.20 5.97
CA ILE A 360 -4.95 15.41 6.73
C ILE A 360 -5.76 16.64 6.29
N ILE A 361 -5.92 16.84 4.98
CA ILE A 361 -6.64 17.99 4.41
C ILE A 361 -8.11 17.93 4.84
N ARG A 362 -8.73 16.77 4.75
CA ARG A 362 -10.15 16.62 5.10
C ARG A 362 -10.37 16.74 6.61
N SER A 363 -9.56 16.07 7.43
CA SER A 363 -9.63 16.19 8.88
C SER A 363 -9.43 17.64 9.36
N SER A 364 -8.55 18.42 8.70
CA SER A 364 -8.37 19.84 9.03
C SER A 364 -9.58 20.72 8.72
N ALA A 365 -10.59 20.22 7.99
CA ALA A 365 -11.82 20.94 7.67
C ALA A 365 -12.95 20.77 8.71
N ASN A 366 -12.69 20.10 9.85
CA ASN A 366 -13.67 19.82 10.92
C ASN A 366 -14.94 19.17 10.40
N LEU A 367 -14.82 18.00 9.82
CA LEU A 367 -15.92 17.24 9.23
C LEU A 367 -16.84 16.65 10.31
N PRO A 368 -18.13 16.39 10.01
CA PRO A 368 -19.02 15.68 10.93
C PRO A 368 -18.52 14.28 11.32
N LEU A 369 -17.97 13.53 10.36
CA LEU A 369 -17.26 12.28 10.60
C LEU A 369 -15.76 12.53 10.39
N ASP A 370 -15.01 12.59 11.49
CA ASP A 370 -13.55 12.79 11.52
C ASP A 370 -12.94 11.93 12.64
N GLU A 371 -12.84 10.62 12.36
CA GLU A 371 -12.41 9.67 13.38
C GLU A 371 -10.92 9.86 13.73
N ASN A 372 -10.64 10.01 15.03
CA ASN A 372 -9.32 10.31 15.60
C ASN A 372 -8.68 11.63 15.14
N SER A 373 -9.37 12.45 14.37
CA SER A 373 -8.91 13.77 13.90
C SER A 373 -7.45 13.78 13.42
N PRO A 374 -7.08 13.01 12.37
CA PRO A 374 -5.71 12.89 11.86
C PRO A 374 -5.24 14.14 11.09
N ASN A 375 -5.37 15.32 11.70
CA ASN A 375 -5.08 16.62 11.08
C ASN A 375 -3.62 17.08 11.22
N THR A 376 -2.74 16.26 11.82
CA THR A 376 -1.29 16.46 11.91
C THR A 376 -0.56 15.19 11.51
N MET A 377 0.75 15.29 11.18
CA MET A 377 1.54 14.08 10.89
C MET A 377 1.63 13.13 12.10
N PHE A 378 1.66 13.66 13.34
CA PHE A 378 1.67 12.82 14.55
C PHE A 378 0.34 12.10 14.74
N ALA A 379 -0.79 12.78 14.55
CA ALA A 379 -2.10 12.16 14.60
C ALA A 379 -2.30 11.17 13.45
N LEU A 380 -1.83 11.50 12.24
CA LEU A 380 -1.85 10.59 11.11
C LEU A 380 -1.01 9.32 11.37
N ASN A 381 0.17 9.44 12.01
CA ASN A 381 0.98 8.27 12.34
C ASN A 381 0.24 7.31 13.29
N SER A 382 -0.39 7.84 14.35
CA SER A 382 -1.22 7.07 15.26
C SER A 382 -2.45 6.44 14.57
N TYR A 383 -3.06 7.18 13.65
CA TYR A 383 -4.18 6.73 12.84
C TYR A 383 -3.78 5.56 11.89
N LEU A 384 -2.68 5.70 11.16
CA LEU A 384 -2.15 4.64 10.29
C LEU A 384 -1.70 3.41 11.06
N SER A 385 -1.11 3.61 12.24
CA SER A 385 -0.70 2.54 13.15
C SER A 385 -1.89 1.85 13.84
N ARG A 386 -3.11 2.35 13.65
CA ARG A 386 -4.34 1.80 14.26
C ARG A 386 -4.28 1.74 15.79
N ASP A 387 -3.65 2.72 16.42
CA ASP A 387 -3.37 2.71 17.86
C ASP A 387 -4.63 2.55 18.72
N GLN A 388 -5.79 3.00 18.24
CA GLN A 388 -7.08 2.84 18.94
C GLN A 388 -7.49 1.38 19.17
N TYR A 389 -7.02 0.44 18.33
CA TYR A 389 -7.33 -0.99 18.45
C TYR A 389 -6.31 -1.74 19.31
N GLY A 390 -5.28 -1.04 19.81
CA GLY A 390 -4.17 -1.64 20.55
C GLY A 390 -3.19 -2.41 19.67
N LYS A 391 -2.19 -3.00 20.31
CA LYS A 391 -1.13 -3.74 19.61
C LYS A 391 -1.46 -5.23 19.60
N THR A 392 -1.45 -5.82 18.42
CA THR A 392 -1.57 -7.26 18.23
C THR A 392 -0.17 -7.87 18.06
N PRO A 393 0.37 -8.58 19.07
CA PRO A 393 1.69 -9.19 18.97
C PRO A 393 1.69 -10.38 18.01
N LEU A 394 2.74 -10.49 17.17
CA LEU A 394 2.84 -11.55 16.17
C LEU A 394 3.31 -12.89 16.72
N LEU A 395 4.22 -12.89 17.72
CA LEU A 395 4.89 -14.10 18.19
C LEU A 395 4.61 -14.41 19.66
N TYR A 396 4.53 -13.40 20.50
CA TYR A 396 4.36 -13.56 21.94
C TYR A 396 3.49 -12.45 22.50
N GLY A 397 2.35 -12.78 23.07
CA GLY A 397 1.38 -11.81 23.55
C GLY A 397 0.33 -12.42 24.48
N PRO A 398 -0.73 -11.68 24.79
CA PRO A 398 -1.80 -12.15 25.65
C PRO A 398 -2.50 -13.35 25.01
N VAL A 399 -2.78 -14.37 25.84
CA VAL A 399 -3.58 -15.52 25.44
C VAL A 399 -5.08 -15.19 25.61
N TYR A 400 -5.94 -15.95 24.94
CA TYR A 400 -7.40 -15.79 25.01
C TYR A 400 -7.93 -15.74 26.45
N THR A 401 -7.30 -16.47 27.37
CA THR A 401 -7.68 -16.53 28.80
C THR A 401 -6.94 -15.51 29.67
N ALA A 402 -6.16 -14.60 29.10
CA ALA A 402 -5.37 -13.65 29.89
C ALA A 402 -6.21 -12.69 30.76
N GLY A 403 -7.49 -12.49 30.40
CA GLY A 403 -8.41 -11.66 31.19
C GLY A 403 -7.99 -10.19 31.21
N SER A 404 -7.89 -9.63 32.42
CA SER A 404 -7.57 -8.21 32.64
C SER A 404 -6.09 -7.91 32.49
N PRO A 405 -5.72 -6.64 32.16
CA PRO A 405 -4.34 -6.19 32.19
C PRO A 405 -3.66 -6.43 33.55
N GLN A 406 -2.36 -6.54 33.57
CA GLN A 406 -1.60 -6.61 34.82
C GLN A 406 -1.76 -5.30 35.60
N TYR A 407 -1.88 -5.44 36.92
CA TYR A 407 -1.97 -4.30 37.83
C TYR A 407 -0.64 -4.08 38.55
N GLN A 408 -0.38 -2.83 38.89
CA GLN A 408 0.71 -2.40 39.75
C GLN A 408 0.19 -1.46 40.82
N SER A 409 0.84 -1.37 41.96
CA SER A 409 0.53 -0.38 43.00
C SER A 409 1.02 0.99 42.50
N ASN A 410 0.14 2.00 42.56
CA ASN A 410 0.53 3.39 42.34
C ASN A 410 1.18 4.01 43.59
N SER A 411 1.63 5.26 43.51
CA SER A 411 2.25 5.99 44.61
C SER A 411 1.34 6.17 45.83
N GLN A 412 0.03 5.92 45.70
CA GLN A 412 -0.96 6.00 46.76
C GLN A 412 -1.39 4.62 47.30
N GLY A 413 -0.70 3.55 46.86
CA GLY A 413 -0.99 2.18 47.23
C GLY A 413 -2.21 1.54 46.59
N MET A 414 -2.87 2.24 45.65
CA MET A 414 -4.04 1.74 44.94
C MET A 414 -3.61 0.91 43.71
N ALA A 415 -4.38 -0.11 43.38
CA ALA A 415 -4.16 -0.89 42.16
C ALA A 415 -4.41 -0.05 40.91
N SER A 416 -3.43 -0.01 40.01
CA SER A 416 -3.52 0.68 38.73
C SER A 416 -3.03 -0.23 37.60
N THR A 417 -3.58 -0.09 36.40
CA THR A 417 -3.13 -0.86 35.24
C THR A 417 -1.65 -0.60 34.98
N ARG A 418 -0.88 -1.67 34.80
CA ARG A 418 0.51 -1.59 34.39
C ARG A 418 0.59 -1.23 32.90
N PHE A 419 1.30 -0.17 32.56
CA PHE A 419 1.53 0.29 31.20
C PHE A 419 3.00 0.18 30.81
N LYS A 420 3.23 -0.16 29.55
CA LYS A 420 4.51 0.01 28.88
C LYS A 420 4.52 1.40 28.21
N LYS A 421 5.65 2.09 28.30
CA LYS A 421 5.86 3.38 27.68
C LYS A 421 6.01 3.19 26.17
N GLY A 422 5.16 3.82 25.38
CA GLY A 422 5.20 3.86 23.93
C GLY A 422 5.87 5.14 23.36
N ALA A 423 5.53 5.48 22.12
CA ALA A 423 6.02 6.68 21.44
C ALA A 423 5.61 7.97 22.14
N LYS A 424 6.44 9.03 22.00
CA LYS A 424 6.12 10.37 22.48
C LYS A 424 4.99 10.97 21.65
N GLN A 425 3.99 11.51 22.34
CA GLN A 425 2.81 12.12 21.71
C GLN A 425 2.93 13.64 21.69
N TRP A 426 2.45 14.23 20.60
CA TRP A 426 2.44 15.67 20.36
C TRP A 426 1.05 16.12 19.95
N ALA A 427 0.61 17.28 20.48
CA ALA A 427 -0.66 17.91 20.12
C ALA A 427 -0.46 19.38 19.76
N ARG A 428 -1.36 19.89 18.91
CA ARG A 428 -1.45 21.33 18.63
C ARG A 428 -1.94 22.05 19.88
N VAL A 429 -1.36 23.21 20.17
CA VAL A 429 -1.88 24.12 21.21
C VAL A 429 -3.15 24.78 20.68
N VAL A 430 -4.22 24.71 21.47
CA VAL A 430 -5.47 25.42 21.14
C VAL A 430 -5.22 26.91 21.33
N LYS A 431 -5.34 27.70 20.26
CA LYS A 431 -5.17 29.16 20.32
C LYS A 431 -6.33 29.80 21.05
N THR A 432 -6.01 30.73 21.93
CA THR A 432 -7.00 31.57 22.65
C THR A 432 -7.19 32.93 21.94
N SER A 433 -6.26 33.32 21.05
CA SER A 433 -6.35 34.50 20.19
C SER A 433 -5.76 34.25 18.82
N ALA A 434 -6.17 35.04 17.82
CA ALA A 434 -5.69 34.91 16.44
C ALA A 434 -4.18 35.21 16.31
N ASP A 435 -3.63 36.08 17.16
CA ASP A 435 -2.23 36.49 17.13
C ASP A 435 -1.28 35.49 17.81
N GLN A 436 -1.82 34.48 18.49
CA GLN A 436 -1.01 33.44 19.13
C GLN A 436 -0.32 32.60 18.07
N PRO A 437 1.04 32.38 18.16
CA PRO A 437 1.75 31.54 17.21
C PRO A 437 1.29 30.10 17.27
N ASP A 438 1.45 29.40 16.17
CA ASP A 438 1.29 27.95 16.14
C ASP A 438 2.35 27.29 17.03
N GLN A 439 1.97 26.26 17.77
CA GLN A 439 2.89 25.56 18.67
C GLN A 439 2.44 24.11 18.89
N TYR A 440 3.39 23.20 18.91
CA TYR A 440 3.19 21.83 19.40
C TYR A 440 3.63 21.69 20.85
N VAL A 441 2.88 20.95 21.63
CA VAL A 441 3.20 20.59 23.03
C VAL A 441 3.27 19.06 23.15
N GLY A 442 4.28 18.59 23.89
CA GLY A 442 4.36 17.15 24.21
C GLY A 442 3.29 16.79 25.26
N THR A 443 2.37 15.89 24.94
CA THR A 443 1.29 15.44 25.81
C THR A 443 1.64 14.22 26.65
N GLY A 444 2.87 13.70 26.49
CA GLY A 444 3.35 12.52 27.21
C GLY A 444 3.81 11.42 26.27
N TYR A 445 3.56 10.19 26.68
CA TYR A 445 3.88 8.99 25.92
C TYR A 445 2.65 8.11 25.78
N ALA A 446 2.53 7.43 24.66
CA ALA A 446 1.52 6.39 24.48
C ALA A 446 1.66 5.34 25.61
N LYS A 447 0.54 4.83 26.11
CA LYS A 447 0.47 3.89 27.23
C LYS A 447 -0.14 2.59 26.73
N ASP A 448 0.68 1.58 26.54
CA ASP A 448 0.22 0.25 26.13
C ASP A 448 -0.03 -0.60 27.40
N PRO A 449 -1.25 -1.12 27.63
CA PRO A 449 -1.51 -1.97 28.79
C PRO A 449 -0.73 -3.29 28.67
N VAL A 450 -0.16 -3.76 29.78
CA VAL A 450 0.57 -5.03 29.84
C VAL A 450 -0.37 -6.14 30.27
N TYR A 451 -0.55 -7.13 29.42
CA TYR A 451 -1.33 -8.32 29.71
C TYR A 451 -0.43 -9.50 30.15
N PRO A 452 -0.97 -10.47 30.92
CA PRO A 452 -0.30 -11.76 31.06
C PRO A 452 -0.07 -12.41 29.69
N SER A 453 1.12 -12.90 29.46
CA SER A 453 1.51 -13.48 28.17
C SER A 453 1.81 -14.94 28.31
#